data_32aa2dcebf4f47d387909c9de5930250
#
_entry.id   32aa2dcebf4f47d387909c9de5930250
#
_cell.length_a   1.000
_cell.length_b   1.000
_cell.length_c   1.000
_cell.angle_alpha   90.00
_cell.angle_beta   90.00
_cell.angle_gamma   90.00
#
_symmetry.space_group_name_H-M   'P 1'
#
loop_
_entity.id
_entity.type
_entity.pdbx_description
1 polymer ?
#
loop_
_entity_poly.entity_id
_entity_poly.type
_entity_poly.pdbx_seq_one_letter_code
_entity_poly.pdbx_strand_id
1 'polypeptide(L)'
;VSRDWSSDVCSSDLGTWPAHIVEHVAIELQTLAGMQVSFGKARETSTSGVYKVVFRARQEEIGLTSLVQARNLVMAAINNTAFDVGAVIKQLKDMVDRLWLGPSTACIVDAATDRKIPFIRLTTGNLVQLGYGSSQKRIWTAETDHTSAIAEHISSDKDLTKRLLTQCGVPVPKGSTVNSAQEAWSVAQDIGLPVVVKPIDANHGQIGRAHV
;
A
#
# COMPACT_ATOMS: atom_id res chain seq x y z
N VAL A 1 14.56 14.23 4.77
CA VAL A 1 14.86 14.29 6.21
C VAL A 1 15.78 13.12 6.49
N SER A 2 17.06 13.38 6.75
CA SER A 2 18.01 12.36 7.16
C SER A 2 17.55 11.78 8.48
N ARG A 3 17.26 10.50 8.52
CA ARG A 3 16.95 9.79 9.76
C ARG A 3 18.25 9.63 10.51
N ASP A 4 18.40 10.34 11.61
CA ASP A 4 19.49 10.12 12.54
C ASP A 4 19.22 8.82 13.30
N TRP A 5 19.84 7.74 12.86
CA TRP A 5 19.79 6.43 13.50
C TRP A 5 20.80 6.33 14.65
N SER A 6 21.53 7.42 14.93
CA SER A 6 22.69 7.41 15.81
C SER A 6 22.36 7.45 17.30
N SER A 7 21.10 7.74 17.68
CA SER A 7 20.79 8.01 19.10
C SER A 7 20.49 6.79 19.97
N ASP A 8 20.26 5.60 19.38
CA ASP A 8 19.87 4.40 20.15
C ASP A 8 20.72 3.14 19.82
N VAL A 9 21.83 3.30 19.15
CA VAL A 9 22.81 2.21 19.07
C VAL A 9 23.41 2.06 20.48
N CYS A 10 22.94 1.07 21.23
CA CYS A 10 23.61 0.64 22.43
C CYS A 10 25.04 0.22 22.07
N SER A 11 25.98 1.15 22.15
CA SER A 11 27.40 0.88 22.18
C SER A 11 27.74 0.31 23.56
N SER A 12 27.30 -0.92 23.84
CA SER A 12 27.88 -1.67 24.95
C SER A 12 28.93 -2.58 24.34
N ASP A 13 30.13 -2.55 24.84
CA ASP A 13 31.23 -3.46 24.51
C ASP A 13 30.84 -4.93 24.72
N LEU A 14 29.66 -5.20 25.26
CA LEU A 14 29.06 -6.50 25.55
C LEU A 14 28.06 -6.97 24.49
N GLY A 15 27.81 -6.20 23.42
CA GLY A 15 26.85 -6.54 22.37
C GLY A 15 25.41 -6.12 22.69
N THR A 16 24.48 -6.55 21.88
CA THR A 16 23.05 -6.21 22.03
C THR A 16 22.19 -7.45 22.32
N TRP A 17 21.05 -7.26 22.98
CA TRP A 17 20.14 -8.36 23.29
C TRP A 17 19.46 -8.91 22.04
N PRO A 18 19.29 -10.24 21.93
CA PRO A 18 18.57 -10.84 20.80
C PRO A 18 17.16 -10.24 20.60
N ALA A 19 16.47 -9.87 21.67
CA ALA A 19 15.17 -9.22 21.61
C ALA A 19 15.21 -7.86 20.92
N HIS A 20 16.28 -7.08 21.10
CA HIS A 20 16.48 -5.81 20.40
C HIS A 20 16.75 -6.03 18.92
N ILE A 21 17.50 -7.06 18.55
CA ILE A 21 17.69 -7.44 17.16
C ILE A 21 16.35 -7.85 16.53
N VAL A 22 15.53 -8.67 17.19
CA VAL A 22 14.21 -9.07 16.73
C VAL A 22 13.31 -7.86 16.48
N GLU A 23 13.35 -6.85 17.35
CA GLU A 23 12.62 -5.60 17.19
C GLU A 23 13.00 -4.89 15.88
N HIS A 24 14.29 -4.64 15.68
CA HIS A 24 14.79 -3.99 14.47
C HIS A 24 14.47 -4.78 13.20
N VAL A 25 14.65 -6.08 13.23
CA VAL A 25 14.33 -6.96 12.09
C VAL A 25 12.83 -6.93 11.78
N ALA A 26 11.96 -6.93 12.80
CA ALA A 26 10.51 -6.85 12.60
C ALA A 26 10.07 -5.52 11.96
N ILE A 27 10.71 -4.41 12.34
CA ILE A 27 10.48 -3.09 11.72
C ILE A 27 10.99 -3.10 10.27
N GLU A 28 12.20 -3.60 10.04
CA GLU A 28 12.82 -3.63 8.71
C GLU A 28 12.04 -4.50 7.73
N LEU A 29 11.58 -5.68 8.15
CA LEU A 29 10.74 -6.55 7.34
C LEU A 29 9.45 -5.86 6.89
N GLN A 30 8.78 -5.11 7.78
CA GLN A 30 7.62 -4.31 7.42
C GLN A 30 7.99 -3.18 6.44
N THR A 31 9.12 -2.52 6.64
CA THR A 31 9.61 -1.44 5.77
C THR A 31 9.94 -1.96 4.36
N LEU A 32 10.62 -3.09 4.26
CA LEU A 32 10.93 -3.77 2.99
C LEU A 32 9.67 -4.29 2.27
N ALA A 33 8.61 -4.57 3.03
CA ALA A 33 7.30 -4.91 2.47
C ALA A 33 6.50 -3.67 2.00
N GLY A 34 6.99 -2.44 2.23
CA GLY A 34 6.34 -1.20 1.81
C GLY A 34 5.53 -0.50 2.92
N MET A 35 5.55 -1.01 4.15
CA MET A 35 4.87 -0.39 5.29
C MET A 35 5.78 0.64 5.96
N GLN A 36 5.34 1.89 6.04
CA GLN A 36 6.12 2.93 6.71
C GLN A 36 5.93 2.87 8.23
N VAL A 37 6.85 2.19 8.89
CA VAL A 37 6.92 2.06 10.35
C VAL A 37 8.35 2.33 10.81
N SER A 38 8.53 2.95 11.99
CA SER A 38 9.85 3.36 12.46
C SER A 38 10.02 3.32 13.98
N PHE A 39 8.99 2.89 14.71
CA PHE A 39 9.07 2.86 16.17
C PHE A 39 9.13 1.43 16.68
N GLY A 40 10.07 1.19 17.58
CA GLY A 40 10.14 -0.03 18.39
C GLY A 40 10.88 0.20 19.70
N LYS A 41 10.77 -0.74 20.59
CA LYS A 41 11.46 -0.77 21.89
C LYS A 41 11.50 -2.17 22.45
N ALA A 42 12.69 -2.62 22.83
CA ALA A 42 12.90 -3.85 23.58
C ALA A 42 13.31 -3.50 25.03
N ARG A 43 12.79 -4.24 26.00
CA ARG A 43 13.14 -4.08 27.41
C ARG A 43 13.17 -5.44 28.10
N GLU A 44 14.13 -5.62 29.01
CA GLU A 44 14.14 -6.73 29.94
C GLU A 44 12.99 -6.61 30.94
N THR A 45 12.45 -7.75 31.36
CA THR A 45 11.42 -7.81 32.41
C THR A 45 12.07 -8.09 33.77
N SER A 46 11.27 -8.15 34.83
CA SER A 46 11.74 -8.57 36.16
C SER A 46 12.21 -10.03 36.20
N THR A 47 11.89 -10.83 35.19
CA THR A 47 12.36 -12.22 35.07
C THR A 47 13.56 -12.24 34.14
N SER A 48 14.71 -12.67 34.64
CA SER A 48 15.94 -12.75 33.88
C SER A 48 15.77 -13.59 32.60
N GLY A 49 16.28 -13.08 31.47
CA GLY A 49 16.16 -13.72 30.15
C GLY A 49 14.81 -13.57 29.46
N VAL A 50 13.85 -12.86 30.08
CA VAL A 50 12.54 -12.58 29.48
C VAL A 50 12.46 -11.11 29.07
N TYR A 51 12.15 -10.86 27.82
CA TYR A 51 12.10 -9.53 27.23
C TYR A 51 10.73 -9.21 26.67
N LYS A 52 10.33 -7.92 26.77
CA LYS A 52 9.17 -7.37 26.07
C LYS A 52 9.68 -6.63 24.85
N VAL A 53 9.12 -7.00 23.68
CA VAL A 53 9.35 -6.31 22.41
C VAL A 53 8.07 -5.64 22.00
N VAL A 54 8.13 -4.33 21.72
CA VAL A 54 7.01 -3.51 21.26
C VAL A 54 7.48 -2.78 20.01
N PHE A 55 6.71 -2.82 18.96
CA PHE A 55 6.98 -2.06 17.75
C PHE A 55 5.67 -1.63 17.09
N ARG A 56 5.74 -0.61 16.25
CA ARG A 56 4.58 -0.11 15.53
C ARG A 56 4.23 -1.05 14.39
N ALA A 57 2.96 -1.39 14.28
CA ALA A 57 2.37 -2.01 13.10
C ALA A 57 1.16 -1.19 12.66
N ARG A 58 0.93 -1.07 11.35
CA ARG A 58 -0.25 -0.38 10.79
C ARG A 58 -1.38 -1.37 10.48
N GLN A 59 -1.05 -2.64 10.37
CA GLN A 59 -1.98 -3.75 10.15
C GLN A 59 -1.53 -4.94 11.02
N GLU A 60 -2.47 -5.51 11.76
CA GLU A 60 -2.18 -6.48 12.81
C GLU A 60 -1.53 -7.76 12.28
N GLU A 61 -2.11 -8.41 11.25
CA GLU A 61 -1.59 -9.66 10.68
C GLU A 61 -0.19 -9.49 10.09
N ILE A 62 0.08 -8.35 9.44
CA ILE A 62 1.41 -8.03 8.90
C ILE A 62 2.40 -7.86 10.04
N GLY A 63 2.01 -7.15 11.10
CA GLY A 63 2.85 -6.96 12.29
C GLY A 63 3.18 -8.28 12.99
N LEU A 64 2.18 -9.13 13.22
CA LEU A 64 2.36 -10.45 13.83
C LEU A 64 3.24 -11.36 12.96
N THR A 65 2.99 -11.41 11.66
CA THR A 65 3.82 -12.20 10.74
C THR A 65 5.25 -11.69 10.72
N SER A 66 5.47 -10.38 10.69
CA SER A 66 6.81 -9.79 10.73
C SER A 66 7.55 -10.12 12.02
N LEU A 67 6.86 -10.14 13.17
CA LEU A 67 7.45 -10.53 14.45
C LEU A 67 7.89 -12.01 14.44
N VAL A 68 7.03 -12.90 13.97
CA VAL A 68 7.34 -14.32 13.89
C VAL A 68 8.53 -14.59 12.97
N GLN A 69 8.55 -13.94 11.79
CA GLN A 69 9.63 -14.11 10.83
C GLN A 69 10.93 -13.45 11.33
N ALA A 70 10.87 -12.32 12.01
CA ALA A 70 12.02 -11.70 12.65
C ALA A 70 12.66 -12.61 13.69
N ARG A 71 11.84 -13.20 14.56
CA ARG A 71 12.32 -14.22 15.53
C ARG A 71 12.96 -15.41 14.81
N ASN A 72 12.32 -15.96 13.78
CA ASN A 72 12.84 -17.10 13.05
C ASN A 72 14.18 -16.79 12.37
N LEU A 73 14.32 -15.60 11.77
CA LEU A 73 15.57 -15.13 11.16
C LEU A 73 16.69 -15.00 12.20
N VAL A 74 16.42 -14.39 13.35
CA VAL A 74 17.40 -14.25 14.43
C VAL A 74 17.80 -15.62 14.98
N MET A 75 16.87 -16.53 15.17
CA MET A 75 17.16 -17.90 15.61
C MET A 75 17.96 -18.68 14.57
N ALA A 76 17.67 -18.50 13.29
CA ALA A 76 18.44 -19.11 12.21
C ALA A 76 19.88 -18.60 12.21
N ALA A 77 20.07 -17.29 12.41
CA ALA A 77 21.41 -16.69 12.51
C ALA A 77 22.19 -17.23 13.74
N ILE A 78 21.55 -17.33 14.90
CA ILE A 78 22.16 -17.88 16.11
C ILE A 78 22.58 -19.36 15.90
N ASN A 79 21.74 -20.14 15.25
CA ASN A 79 21.99 -21.56 15.01
C ASN A 79 22.79 -21.85 13.74
N ASN A 80 23.23 -20.81 13.03
CA ASN A 80 23.93 -20.91 11.75
C ASN A 80 23.19 -21.78 10.71
N THR A 81 21.86 -21.61 10.62
CA THR A 81 21.00 -22.32 9.66
C THR A 81 20.56 -21.36 8.54
N ALA A 82 20.31 -21.92 7.35
CA ALA A 82 19.83 -21.15 6.22
C ALA A 82 18.44 -20.55 6.48
N PHE A 83 18.21 -19.32 5.99
CA PHE A 83 16.91 -18.66 6.07
C PHE A 83 16.68 -17.82 4.81
N ASP A 84 15.53 -18.01 4.15
CA ASP A 84 15.21 -17.30 2.92
C ASP A 84 14.47 -15.97 3.23
N VAL A 85 15.26 -14.91 3.37
CA VAL A 85 14.75 -13.56 3.60
C VAL A 85 13.93 -13.06 2.41
N GLY A 86 14.32 -13.44 1.18
CA GLY A 86 13.62 -13.03 -0.04
C GLY A 86 12.19 -13.56 -0.09
N ALA A 87 12.00 -14.84 0.25
CA ALA A 87 10.67 -15.44 0.33
C ALA A 87 9.79 -14.76 1.39
N VAL A 88 10.36 -14.42 2.55
CA VAL A 88 9.63 -13.70 3.61
C VAL A 88 9.21 -12.31 3.17
N ILE A 89 10.10 -11.55 2.54
CA ILE A 89 9.76 -10.20 2.01
C ILE A 89 8.65 -10.31 0.96
N LYS A 90 8.72 -11.31 0.07
CA LYS A 90 7.66 -11.54 -0.92
C LYS A 90 6.33 -11.86 -0.26
N GLN A 91 6.32 -12.77 0.70
CA GLN A 91 5.11 -13.10 1.48
C GLN A 91 4.49 -11.86 2.13
N LEU A 92 5.32 -11.02 2.78
CA LEU A 92 4.83 -9.81 3.43
C LEU A 92 4.30 -8.78 2.42
N LYS A 93 4.91 -8.63 1.24
CA LYS A 93 4.39 -7.79 0.15
C LYS A 93 3.02 -8.26 -0.32
N ASP A 94 2.86 -9.56 -0.58
CA ASP A 94 1.58 -10.15 -0.98
C ASP A 94 0.50 -9.94 0.10
N MET A 95 0.89 -9.92 1.39
CA MET A 95 -0.01 -9.59 2.50
C MET A 95 -0.36 -8.10 2.51
N VAL A 96 0.60 -7.20 2.28
CA VAL A 96 0.35 -5.76 2.19
C VAL A 96 -0.63 -5.46 1.07
N ASP A 97 -0.42 -6.01 -0.12
CA ASP A 97 -1.30 -5.81 -1.28
C ASP A 97 -2.74 -6.26 -1.00
N ARG A 98 -2.91 -7.32 -0.21
CA ARG A 98 -4.23 -7.88 0.12
C ARG A 98 -4.90 -7.20 1.31
N LEU A 99 -4.13 -6.85 2.35
CA LEU A 99 -4.68 -6.47 3.66
C LEU A 99 -4.58 -4.98 3.94
N TRP A 100 -3.68 -4.25 3.26
CA TRP A 100 -3.51 -2.82 3.50
C TRP A 100 -4.46 -1.99 2.62
N LEU A 101 -4.36 -0.69 2.74
CA LEU A 101 -5.11 0.27 1.92
C LEU A 101 -4.53 0.33 0.50
N GLY A 102 -5.38 0.47 -0.49
CA GLY A 102 -4.93 0.78 -1.85
C GLY A 102 -4.09 2.07 -1.90
N PRO A 103 -3.21 2.22 -2.91
CA PRO A 103 -2.18 3.27 -2.90
C PRO A 103 -2.74 4.70 -2.75
N SER A 104 -3.84 5.03 -3.40
CA SER A 104 -4.46 6.35 -3.28
C SER A 104 -4.96 6.64 -1.86
N THR A 105 -5.67 5.67 -1.27
CA THR A 105 -6.19 5.80 0.11
C THR A 105 -5.04 5.84 1.11
N ALA A 106 -4.00 5.03 0.91
CA ALA A 106 -2.81 5.03 1.78
C ALA A 106 -2.11 6.40 1.77
N CYS A 107 -1.92 7.02 0.60
CA CYS A 107 -1.34 8.36 0.50
C CYS A 107 -2.16 9.41 1.25
N ILE A 108 -3.49 9.36 1.16
CA ILE A 108 -4.37 10.30 1.88
C ILE A 108 -4.26 10.08 3.39
N VAL A 109 -4.29 8.82 3.83
CA VAL A 109 -4.17 8.45 5.26
C VAL A 109 -2.79 8.82 5.81
N ASP A 110 -1.72 8.65 5.06
CA ASP A 110 -0.37 9.06 5.46
C ASP A 110 -0.29 10.59 5.60
N ALA A 111 -0.81 11.34 4.62
CA ALA A 111 -0.87 12.80 4.69
C ALA A 111 -1.71 13.31 5.87
N ALA A 112 -2.79 12.61 6.23
CA ALA A 112 -3.58 12.89 7.43
C ALA A 112 -2.78 12.61 8.72
N THR A 113 -2.08 11.48 8.76
CA THR A 113 -1.24 11.08 9.89
C THR A 113 -0.11 12.08 10.15
N ASP A 114 0.55 12.55 9.10
CA ASP A 114 1.61 13.58 9.20
C ASP A 114 1.07 14.90 9.79
N ARG A 115 -0.20 15.19 9.55
CA ARG A 115 -0.91 16.35 10.13
C ARG A 115 -1.54 16.06 11.48
N LYS A 116 -1.26 14.90 12.08
CA LYS A 116 -1.83 14.43 13.36
C LYS A 116 -3.36 14.32 13.32
N ILE A 117 -3.94 14.09 12.16
CA ILE A 117 -5.36 13.79 12.00
C ILE A 117 -5.52 12.27 12.22
N PRO A 118 -6.27 11.85 13.23
CA PRO A 118 -6.50 10.43 13.48
C PRO A 118 -7.37 9.82 12.38
N PHE A 119 -7.20 8.54 12.13
CA PHE A 119 -8.02 7.81 11.17
C PHE A 119 -8.54 6.50 11.74
N ILE A 120 -9.67 6.06 11.23
CA ILE A 120 -10.28 4.76 11.53
C ILE A 120 -10.62 4.09 10.19
N ARG A 121 -10.10 2.90 9.97
CA ARG A 121 -10.52 2.06 8.85
C ARG A 121 -11.86 1.41 9.21
N LEU A 122 -12.90 1.67 8.44
CA LEU A 122 -14.28 1.25 8.76
C LEU A 122 -14.62 -0.14 8.23
N THR A 123 -13.87 -0.64 7.23
CA THR A 123 -14.07 -1.95 6.61
C THR A 123 -12.71 -2.58 6.27
N THR A 124 -12.70 -3.82 5.80
CA THR A 124 -11.50 -4.46 5.23
C THR A 124 -11.06 -3.83 3.90
N GLY A 125 -11.92 -3.02 3.27
CA GLY A 125 -11.61 -2.27 2.04
C GLY A 125 -10.97 -0.89 2.30
N ASN A 126 -11.24 0.04 1.39
CA ASN A 126 -10.65 1.38 1.37
C ASN A 126 -11.58 2.47 1.94
N LEU A 127 -12.57 2.10 2.74
CA LEU A 127 -13.42 3.06 3.43
C LEU A 127 -12.76 3.48 4.75
N VAL A 128 -12.40 4.75 4.85
CA VAL A 128 -11.69 5.31 6.00
C VAL A 128 -12.39 6.57 6.50
N GLN A 129 -12.48 6.71 7.82
CA GLN A 129 -12.86 7.95 8.48
C GLN A 129 -11.60 8.69 8.93
N LEU A 130 -11.52 9.97 8.63
CA LEU A 130 -10.50 10.90 9.09
C LEU A 130 -11.10 11.85 10.13
N GLY A 131 -10.42 12.01 11.26
CA GLY A 131 -10.92 12.86 12.37
C GLY A 131 -12.11 12.25 13.12
N TYR A 132 -12.65 13.05 14.04
CA TYR A 132 -13.75 12.65 14.94
C TYR A 132 -14.85 13.71 15.02
N GLY A 133 -16.01 13.30 15.49
CA GLY A 133 -17.15 14.19 15.79
C GLY A 133 -17.64 14.94 14.57
N SER A 134 -17.96 16.21 14.74
CA SER A 134 -18.51 17.06 13.66
C SER A 134 -17.51 17.39 12.55
N SER A 135 -16.20 17.26 12.83
CA SER A 135 -15.13 17.51 11.85
C SER A 135 -14.69 16.25 11.11
N GLN A 136 -15.30 15.10 11.39
CA GLN A 136 -14.96 13.86 10.68
C GLN A 136 -15.25 13.97 9.18
N LYS A 137 -14.40 13.34 8.38
CA LYS A 137 -14.58 13.17 6.94
C LYS A 137 -14.43 11.70 6.58
N ARG A 138 -15.17 11.24 5.59
CA ARG A 138 -15.04 9.88 5.07
C ARG A 138 -14.49 9.92 3.68
N ILE A 139 -13.63 8.97 3.41
CA ILE A 139 -13.07 8.73 2.08
C ILE A 139 -13.30 7.26 1.70
N TRP A 140 -13.57 7.02 0.45
CA TRP A 140 -13.61 5.69 -0.13
C TRP A 140 -12.72 5.67 -1.37
N THR A 141 -11.59 4.98 -1.29
CA THR A 141 -10.50 5.12 -2.27
C THR A 141 -9.97 6.56 -2.33
N ALA A 142 -10.24 7.31 -3.38
CA ALA A 142 -9.91 8.73 -3.54
C ALA A 142 -11.15 9.63 -3.50
N GLU A 143 -12.33 9.06 -3.31
CA GLU A 143 -13.59 9.81 -3.20
C GLU A 143 -13.81 10.31 -1.78
N THR A 144 -14.54 11.40 -1.66
CA THR A 144 -14.88 12.02 -0.38
C THR A 144 -16.39 12.13 -0.22
N ASP A 145 -16.85 12.50 0.98
CA ASP A 145 -18.24 12.82 1.26
C ASP A 145 -18.79 14.03 0.47
N HIS A 146 -17.93 14.73 -0.27
CA HIS A 146 -18.29 15.81 -1.20
C HIS A 146 -18.24 15.39 -2.67
N THR A 147 -17.79 14.19 -3.00
CA THR A 147 -17.77 13.69 -4.37
C THR A 147 -19.22 13.40 -4.82
N SER A 148 -19.62 14.02 -5.91
CA SER A 148 -20.93 13.78 -6.48
C SER A 148 -21.02 12.37 -7.07
N ALA A 149 -22.07 11.61 -6.77
CA ALA A 149 -22.34 10.33 -7.39
C ALA A 149 -22.45 10.42 -8.93
N ILE A 150 -22.96 11.55 -9.45
CA ILE A 150 -23.02 11.82 -10.89
C ILE A 150 -21.60 11.96 -11.46
N ALA A 151 -20.73 12.71 -10.77
CA ALA A 151 -19.35 12.92 -11.21
C ALA A 151 -18.54 11.60 -11.17
N GLU A 152 -18.75 10.80 -10.13
CA GLU A 152 -18.15 9.46 -10.00
C GLU A 152 -18.56 8.57 -11.17
N HIS A 153 -19.88 8.49 -11.45
CA HIS A 153 -20.41 7.69 -12.54
C HIS A 153 -19.87 8.13 -13.91
N ILE A 154 -19.80 9.44 -14.17
CA ILE A 154 -19.19 9.98 -15.39
C ILE A 154 -17.72 9.58 -15.49
N SER A 155 -16.97 9.69 -14.41
CA SER A 155 -15.52 9.39 -14.41
C SER A 155 -15.22 7.89 -14.58
N SER A 156 -16.14 7.02 -14.17
CA SER A 156 -16.04 5.57 -14.34
C SER A 156 -16.28 5.14 -15.79
N ASP A 157 -17.16 5.84 -16.53
CA ASP A 157 -17.45 5.57 -17.94
C ASP A 157 -16.53 6.37 -18.87
N LYS A 158 -15.53 5.69 -19.43
CA LYS A 158 -14.52 6.32 -20.29
C LYS A 158 -15.09 6.87 -21.62
N ASP A 159 -16.15 6.25 -22.14
CA ASP A 159 -16.79 6.72 -23.38
C ASP A 159 -17.62 7.97 -23.12
N LEU A 160 -18.45 7.94 -22.06
CA LEU A 160 -19.23 9.09 -21.64
C LEU A 160 -18.31 10.29 -21.30
N THR A 161 -17.25 10.06 -20.56
CA THR A 161 -16.24 11.10 -20.24
C THR A 161 -15.66 11.71 -21.50
N LYS A 162 -15.23 10.90 -22.47
CA LYS A 162 -14.70 11.39 -23.75
C LYS A 162 -15.71 12.23 -24.53
N ARG A 163 -16.95 11.79 -24.59
CA ARG A 163 -18.01 12.53 -25.28
C ARG A 163 -18.24 13.89 -24.65
N LEU A 164 -18.35 13.95 -23.34
CA LEU A 164 -18.52 15.23 -22.61
C LEU A 164 -17.34 16.16 -22.79
N LEU A 165 -16.11 15.66 -22.68
CA LEU A 165 -14.90 16.46 -22.90
C LEU A 165 -14.84 17.00 -24.33
N THR A 166 -15.18 16.18 -25.32
CA THR A 166 -15.23 16.63 -26.72
C THR A 166 -16.25 17.75 -26.93
N GLN A 167 -17.42 17.64 -26.32
CA GLN A 167 -18.47 18.68 -26.38
C GLN A 167 -18.02 20.00 -25.73
N CYS A 168 -17.13 19.91 -24.74
CA CYS A 168 -16.51 21.10 -24.12
C CYS A 168 -15.28 21.63 -24.91
N GLY A 169 -14.96 21.07 -26.07
CA GLY A 169 -13.82 21.47 -26.89
C GLY A 169 -12.47 20.99 -26.38
N VAL A 170 -12.44 20.07 -25.41
CA VAL A 170 -11.20 19.47 -24.89
C VAL A 170 -10.72 18.41 -25.87
N PRO A 171 -9.45 18.46 -26.34
CA PRO A 171 -8.87 17.45 -27.18
C PRO A 171 -8.83 16.08 -26.48
N VAL A 172 -9.37 15.05 -27.09
CA VAL A 172 -9.34 13.69 -26.60
C VAL A 172 -8.75 12.74 -27.65
N PRO A 173 -8.10 11.63 -27.24
CA PRO A 173 -7.61 10.63 -28.19
C PRO A 173 -8.76 10.02 -28.98
N LYS A 174 -8.54 9.76 -30.27
CA LYS A 174 -9.51 9.01 -31.10
C LYS A 174 -9.72 7.61 -30.51
N GLY A 175 -10.90 7.07 -30.67
CA GLY A 175 -11.24 5.71 -30.22
C GLY A 175 -12.73 5.54 -30.06
N SER A 176 -13.18 4.28 -30.09
CA SER A 176 -14.56 3.87 -29.90
C SER A 176 -14.64 2.62 -29.02
N THR A 177 -15.82 2.34 -28.51
CA THR A 177 -16.13 1.07 -27.85
C THR A 177 -16.23 -0.04 -28.88
N VAL A 178 -15.74 -1.22 -28.55
CA VAL A 178 -15.73 -2.42 -29.39
C VAL A 178 -16.14 -3.63 -28.57
N ASN A 179 -16.81 -4.60 -29.20
CA ASN A 179 -17.38 -5.78 -28.53
C ASN A 179 -16.72 -7.10 -28.99
N SER A 180 -15.83 -7.04 -29.97
CA SER A 180 -15.12 -8.22 -30.48
C SER A 180 -13.69 -7.89 -30.90
N ALA A 181 -12.84 -8.91 -30.98
CA ALA A 181 -11.47 -8.76 -31.46
C ALA A 181 -11.41 -8.28 -32.92
N GLN A 182 -12.33 -8.73 -33.77
CA GLN A 182 -12.43 -8.34 -35.16
C GLN A 182 -12.79 -6.86 -35.32
N GLU A 183 -13.78 -6.41 -34.53
CA GLU A 183 -14.16 -5.00 -34.49
C GLU A 183 -13.02 -4.11 -33.96
N ALA A 184 -12.33 -4.57 -32.89
CA ALA A 184 -11.16 -3.88 -32.35
C ALA A 184 -10.04 -3.72 -33.41
N TRP A 185 -9.81 -4.74 -34.19
CA TRP A 185 -8.82 -4.69 -35.26
C TRP A 185 -9.22 -3.72 -36.39
N SER A 186 -10.48 -3.75 -36.83
CA SER A 186 -10.99 -2.80 -37.83
C SER A 186 -10.85 -1.36 -37.35
N VAL A 187 -11.29 -1.07 -36.16
CA VAL A 187 -11.16 0.28 -35.55
C VAL A 187 -9.70 0.70 -35.40
N ALA A 188 -8.81 -0.23 -35.04
CA ALA A 188 -7.38 0.04 -34.93
C ALA A 188 -6.76 0.45 -36.28
N GLN A 189 -7.17 -0.19 -37.39
CA GLN A 189 -6.74 0.17 -38.72
C GLN A 189 -7.23 1.57 -39.13
N ASP A 190 -8.47 1.92 -38.79
CA ASP A 190 -9.05 3.24 -39.07
C ASP A 190 -8.39 4.37 -38.26
N ILE A 191 -8.02 4.11 -37.03
CA ILE A 191 -7.36 5.09 -36.14
C ILE A 191 -5.88 5.28 -36.49
N GLY A 192 -5.22 4.18 -36.88
CA GLY A 192 -3.77 4.07 -37.09
C GLY A 192 -3.06 3.47 -35.86
N LEU A 193 -2.11 2.57 -36.13
CA LEU A 193 -1.29 1.91 -35.09
C LEU A 193 -0.15 2.82 -34.62
N PRO A 194 0.28 2.71 -33.33
CA PRO A 194 -0.17 1.76 -32.30
C PRO A 194 -1.44 2.21 -31.58
N VAL A 195 -2.28 1.26 -31.17
CA VAL A 195 -3.50 1.51 -30.38
C VAL A 195 -3.44 0.83 -29.01
N VAL A 196 -4.26 1.31 -28.07
CA VAL A 196 -4.43 0.71 -26.76
C VAL A 196 -5.86 0.24 -26.62
N VAL A 197 -6.05 -1.04 -26.27
CA VAL A 197 -7.35 -1.62 -25.93
C VAL A 197 -7.43 -1.73 -24.41
N LYS A 198 -8.52 -1.24 -23.83
CA LYS A 198 -8.73 -1.25 -22.38
C LYS A 198 -10.20 -1.47 -22.04
N PRO A 199 -10.54 -2.10 -20.89
CA PRO A 199 -11.91 -2.22 -20.42
C PRO A 199 -12.58 -0.86 -20.27
N ILE A 200 -13.88 -0.80 -20.52
CA ILE A 200 -14.64 0.45 -20.46
C ILE A 200 -14.75 0.97 -19.02
N ASP A 201 -14.91 0.06 -18.06
CA ASP A 201 -15.23 0.31 -16.65
C ASP A 201 -14.14 -0.13 -15.66
N ALA A 202 -13.03 -0.72 -16.14
CA ALA A 202 -11.97 -1.18 -15.25
C ALA A 202 -11.01 -0.06 -14.81
N ASN A 203 -10.52 -0.18 -13.57
CA ASN A 203 -9.57 0.68 -12.93
C ASN A 203 -8.14 0.08 -12.94
N HIS A 204 -7.17 0.78 -12.34
CA HIS A 204 -5.80 0.29 -12.08
C HIS A 204 -4.94 0.02 -13.31
N GLY A 205 -5.21 0.70 -14.43
CA GLY A 205 -4.34 0.62 -15.61
C GLY A 205 -4.32 -0.76 -16.28
N GLN A 206 -5.38 -1.55 -16.14
CA GLN A 206 -5.54 -2.78 -16.92
C GLN A 206 -5.61 -2.40 -18.41
N ILE A 207 -4.51 -2.60 -19.09
CA ILE A 207 -4.31 -2.20 -20.47
C ILE A 207 -3.87 -3.44 -21.25
N GLY A 208 -4.64 -3.82 -22.27
CA GLY A 208 -4.16 -4.70 -23.33
C GLY A 208 -3.40 -3.86 -24.37
N ARG A 209 -2.13 -4.13 -24.58
CA ARG A 209 -1.38 -3.56 -25.72
C ARG A 209 -1.52 -4.50 -26.90
N ALA A 210 -2.14 -4.05 -27.99
CA ALA A 210 -1.96 -4.68 -29.28
C ALA A 210 -0.65 -4.14 -29.88
N HIS A 211 0.42 -4.92 -29.79
CA HIS A 211 1.60 -4.76 -30.62
C HIS A 211 1.40 -5.60 -31.89
N VAL A 212 1.45 -4.96 -32.99
CA VAL A 212 1.63 -5.60 -34.31
C VAL A 212 3.00 -5.20 -34.85
#